data_6c71130b72ac669c3648799b02083d43
#
_entry.id   6c71130b72ac669c3648799b02083d43
#
_cell.length_a   1.000
_cell.length_b   1.000
_cell.length_c   1.000
_cell.angle_alpha   90.00
_cell.angle_beta   90.00
_cell.angle_gamma   90.00
#
_symmetry.space_group_name_H-M   'P 1'
#
loop_
_entity.id
_entity.type
_entity.pdbx_description
1 polymer ?
#
loop_
_entity_poly.entity_id
_entity_poly.type
_entity_poly.pdbx_seq_one_letter_code
_entity_poly.pdbx_strand_id
1 'polypeptide(L)'
;ARCTVTLTGKAGTAIPAGTVFLTGTGLQFLLLESVAIGSGGSAVGRLEAAEAGSAYNIASGTLSRMYVNINGLERYVNGQAEGGTDRESDAALYQRVDEARKQPATSGNGWDYRRWAMEADGVGEVKVVELWDGPGTVGLTLVDSNFEGASQEIVEAVAANIQVKRPPGADVTV
;
A
#
# COMPACT_ATOMS: atom_id res chain seq x y z
N ALA A 1 -9.54 -2.25 3.91
CA ALA A 1 -9.12 -3.32 3.01
C ALA A 1 -10.02 -3.36 1.77
N ARG A 2 -9.49 -3.84 0.66
CA ARG A 2 -10.22 -3.98 -0.61
C ARG A 2 -9.97 -5.36 -1.23
N CYS A 3 -10.97 -5.88 -1.96
CA CYS A 3 -10.82 -7.10 -2.74
C CYS A 3 -11.78 -7.10 -3.94
N THR A 4 -11.62 -8.08 -4.82
CA THR A 4 -12.62 -8.42 -5.83
C THR A 4 -13.60 -9.45 -5.30
N VAL A 5 -14.79 -9.52 -5.88
CA VAL A 5 -15.76 -10.59 -5.66
C VAL A 5 -16.24 -11.12 -7.00
N THR A 6 -16.21 -12.43 -7.15
CA THR A 6 -16.83 -13.11 -8.28
C THR A 6 -18.25 -13.47 -7.87
N LEU A 7 -19.22 -12.99 -8.64
CA LEU A 7 -20.67 -13.18 -8.47
C LEU A 7 -21.16 -14.14 -9.56
N THR A 8 -21.85 -15.19 -9.21
CA THR A 8 -22.38 -16.19 -10.14
C THR A 8 -23.87 -16.34 -9.94
N GLY A 9 -24.63 -16.42 -11.03
CA GLY A 9 -26.08 -16.57 -10.97
C GLY A 9 -26.75 -16.34 -12.32
N LYS A 10 -28.05 -16.05 -12.30
CA LYS A 10 -28.87 -15.86 -13.49
C LYS A 10 -28.46 -14.60 -14.25
N ALA A 11 -28.29 -14.74 -15.57
CA ALA A 11 -28.01 -13.62 -16.47
C ALA A 11 -29.07 -12.49 -16.32
N GLY A 12 -28.61 -11.24 -16.28
CA GLY A 12 -29.45 -10.07 -16.08
C GLY A 12 -29.73 -9.74 -14.60
N THR A 13 -29.29 -10.57 -13.63
CA THR A 13 -29.40 -10.23 -12.22
C THR A 13 -28.53 -9.00 -11.91
N ALA A 14 -29.14 -7.95 -11.39
CA ALA A 14 -28.46 -6.72 -10.97
C ALA A 14 -28.17 -6.78 -9.46
N ILE A 15 -26.94 -6.52 -9.10
CA ILE A 15 -26.47 -6.40 -7.72
C ILE A 15 -26.13 -4.92 -7.50
N PRO A 16 -26.92 -4.20 -6.68
CA PRO A 16 -26.73 -2.76 -6.49
C PRO A 16 -25.44 -2.46 -5.70
N ALA A 17 -24.86 -1.30 -5.97
CA ALA A 17 -23.81 -0.73 -5.13
C ALA A 17 -24.30 -0.62 -3.68
N GLY A 18 -23.39 -0.75 -2.71
CA GLY A 18 -23.73 -0.79 -1.29
C GLY A 18 -24.25 -2.14 -0.79
N THR A 19 -24.38 -3.16 -1.64
CA THR A 19 -24.69 -4.53 -1.20
C THR A 19 -23.62 -4.98 -0.20
N VAL A 20 -24.06 -5.47 0.98
CA VAL A 20 -23.19 -5.85 2.09
C VAL A 20 -22.97 -7.35 2.11
N PHE A 21 -21.72 -7.76 2.05
CA PHE A 21 -21.25 -9.12 2.24
C PHE A 21 -20.57 -9.26 3.59
N LEU A 22 -20.72 -10.39 4.25
CA LEU A 22 -20.18 -10.62 5.59
C LEU A 22 -19.31 -11.88 5.63
N THR A 23 -18.28 -11.81 6.47
CA THR A 23 -17.55 -13.01 6.89
C THR A 23 -18.34 -13.81 7.94
N GLY A 24 -17.90 -15.03 8.23
CA GLY A 24 -18.42 -15.81 9.35
C GLY A 24 -18.32 -15.10 10.71
N THR A 25 -17.31 -14.26 10.88
CA THR A 25 -17.05 -13.45 12.09
C THR A 25 -17.81 -12.12 12.13
N GLY A 26 -18.53 -11.75 11.05
CA GLY A 26 -19.36 -10.55 10.99
C GLY A 26 -18.68 -9.31 10.40
N LEU A 27 -17.43 -9.41 9.88
CA LEU A 27 -16.79 -8.30 9.17
C LEU A 27 -17.55 -7.99 7.88
N GLN A 28 -17.80 -6.70 7.63
CA GLN A 28 -18.66 -6.24 6.54
C GLN A 28 -17.82 -5.67 5.40
N PHE A 29 -18.22 -6.03 4.17
CA PHE A 29 -17.65 -5.51 2.93
C PHE A 29 -18.79 -5.00 2.03
N LEU A 30 -18.61 -3.81 1.46
CA LEU A 30 -19.59 -3.16 0.61
C LEU A 30 -19.19 -3.25 -0.85
N LEU A 31 -20.15 -3.55 -1.72
CA LEU A 31 -19.95 -3.48 -3.16
C LEU A 31 -19.87 -2.01 -3.59
N LEU A 32 -18.75 -1.62 -4.23
CA LEU A 32 -18.49 -0.24 -4.59
C LEU A 32 -19.35 0.26 -5.76
N GLU A 33 -19.65 -0.62 -6.69
CA GLU A 33 -20.37 -0.29 -7.93
C GLU A 33 -21.49 -1.30 -8.17
N SER A 34 -22.58 -0.87 -8.83
CA SER A 34 -23.62 -1.83 -9.27
C SER A 34 -23.06 -2.74 -10.34
N VAL A 35 -23.28 -4.04 -10.20
CA VAL A 35 -22.81 -5.07 -11.11
C VAL A 35 -23.98 -5.88 -11.63
N ALA A 36 -24.02 -6.14 -12.94
CA ALA A 36 -25.00 -7.04 -13.55
C ALA A 36 -24.33 -8.33 -14.03
N ILE A 37 -24.95 -9.49 -13.74
CA ILE A 37 -24.48 -10.79 -14.21
C ILE A 37 -24.70 -10.87 -15.71
N GLY A 38 -23.61 -11.06 -16.47
CA GLY A 38 -23.64 -11.19 -17.91
C GLY A 38 -24.24 -12.52 -18.40
N SER A 39 -24.34 -12.66 -19.73
CA SER A 39 -24.83 -13.88 -20.38
C SER A 39 -24.00 -15.14 -20.06
N GLY A 40 -22.75 -14.97 -19.65
CA GLY A 40 -21.89 -16.07 -19.18
C GLY A 40 -22.18 -16.54 -17.75
N GLY A 41 -23.22 -16.02 -17.07
CA GLY A 41 -23.62 -16.43 -15.73
C GLY A 41 -22.70 -15.96 -14.60
N SER A 42 -21.75 -15.06 -14.89
CA SER A 42 -20.84 -14.50 -13.88
C SER A 42 -20.53 -13.01 -14.11
N ALA A 43 -20.11 -12.36 -13.04
CA ALA A 43 -19.61 -10.98 -13.06
C ALA A 43 -18.58 -10.79 -11.94
N VAL A 44 -17.72 -9.78 -12.08
CA VAL A 44 -16.73 -9.40 -11.07
C VAL A 44 -17.07 -8.00 -10.55
N GLY A 45 -17.13 -7.89 -9.24
CA GLY A 45 -17.30 -6.61 -8.54
C GLY A 45 -16.10 -6.27 -7.66
N ARG A 46 -16.04 -5.04 -7.18
CA ARG A 46 -15.06 -4.57 -6.21
C ARG A 46 -15.71 -4.34 -4.87
N LEU A 47 -15.06 -4.85 -3.82
CA LEU A 47 -15.51 -4.68 -2.44
C LEU A 47 -14.53 -3.81 -1.66
N GLU A 48 -15.09 -3.04 -0.74
CA GLU A 48 -14.33 -2.29 0.27
C GLU A 48 -14.86 -2.64 1.66
N ALA A 49 -13.94 -2.78 2.61
CA ALA A 49 -14.27 -2.98 4.01
C ALA A 49 -15.10 -1.82 4.56
N ALA A 50 -16.11 -2.11 5.39
CA ALA A 50 -16.95 -1.09 6.02
C ALA A 50 -16.17 -0.23 7.01
N GLU A 51 -15.10 -0.78 7.60
CA GLU A 51 -14.29 -0.09 8.60
C GLU A 51 -12.79 -0.27 8.27
N ALA A 52 -11.97 0.59 8.83
CA ALA A 52 -10.52 0.45 8.80
C ALA A 52 -10.07 -0.64 9.81
N GLY A 53 -8.94 -1.28 9.52
CA GLY A 53 -8.35 -2.25 10.43
C GLY A 53 -7.68 -3.40 9.71
N SER A 54 -6.61 -3.94 10.30
CA SER A 54 -5.88 -5.11 9.78
C SER A 54 -6.73 -6.39 9.81
N ALA A 55 -7.74 -6.46 10.69
CA ALA A 55 -8.70 -7.57 10.75
C ALA A 55 -9.49 -7.77 9.44
N TYR A 56 -9.61 -6.73 8.63
CA TYR A 56 -10.26 -6.79 7.32
C TYR A 56 -9.36 -7.34 6.19
N ASN A 57 -8.11 -7.67 6.47
CA ASN A 57 -7.24 -8.41 5.53
C ASN A 57 -7.62 -9.90 5.58
N ILE A 58 -8.64 -10.28 4.83
CA ILE A 58 -9.22 -11.63 4.84
C ILE A 58 -8.76 -12.45 3.65
N ALA A 59 -8.66 -13.76 3.86
CA ALA A 59 -8.33 -14.70 2.79
C ALA A 59 -9.46 -14.81 1.74
N SER A 60 -9.12 -15.32 0.57
CA SER A 60 -10.08 -15.65 -0.47
C SER A 60 -11.13 -16.64 0.03
N GLY A 61 -12.40 -16.46 -0.39
CA GLY A 61 -13.50 -17.35 -0.04
C GLY A 61 -14.01 -17.25 1.39
N THR A 62 -13.66 -16.21 2.13
CA THR A 62 -14.05 -16.02 3.54
C THR A 62 -15.47 -15.43 3.70
N LEU A 63 -15.98 -14.73 2.68
CA LEU A 63 -17.34 -14.19 2.70
C LEU A 63 -18.36 -15.33 2.63
N SER A 64 -19.27 -15.40 3.59
CA SER A 64 -20.22 -16.51 3.74
C SER A 64 -21.67 -16.09 3.87
N ARG A 65 -21.94 -14.81 4.09
CA ARG A 65 -23.31 -14.27 4.29
C ARG A 65 -23.51 -12.94 3.58
N MET A 66 -24.77 -12.59 3.34
CA MET A 66 -25.19 -11.28 2.87
C MET A 66 -26.26 -10.73 3.81
N TYR A 67 -26.37 -9.40 3.92
CA TYR A 67 -27.45 -8.77 4.67
C TYR A 67 -28.81 -9.01 4.02
N VAL A 68 -28.85 -8.92 2.70
CA VAL A 68 -30.08 -9.10 1.90
C VAL A 68 -29.77 -10.07 0.78
N ASN A 69 -30.54 -11.15 0.67
CA ASN A 69 -30.43 -12.08 -0.43
C ASN A 69 -30.97 -11.45 -1.71
N ILE A 70 -30.19 -11.55 -2.78
CA ILE A 70 -30.56 -11.05 -4.11
C ILE A 70 -31.09 -12.21 -4.94
N ASN A 71 -32.34 -12.09 -5.40
CA ASN A 71 -32.94 -13.12 -6.24
C ASN A 71 -32.17 -13.24 -7.56
N GLY A 72 -31.74 -14.45 -7.90
CA GLY A 72 -30.93 -14.73 -9.09
C GLY A 72 -29.41 -14.74 -8.85
N LEU A 73 -28.92 -14.29 -7.69
CA LEU A 73 -27.54 -14.51 -7.26
C LEU A 73 -27.45 -15.86 -6.54
N GLU A 74 -26.62 -16.78 -7.05
CA GLU A 74 -26.51 -18.16 -6.55
C GLU A 74 -25.25 -18.35 -5.70
N ARG A 75 -24.16 -17.70 -6.08
CA ARG A 75 -22.86 -17.83 -5.42
C ARG A 75 -22.06 -16.55 -5.50
N TYR A 76 -21.26 -16.30 -4.49
CA TYR A 76 -20.23 -15.24 -4.46
C TYR A 76 -18.96 -15.75 -3.80
N VAL A 77 -17.81 -15.34 -4.31
CA VAL A 77 -16.49 -15.70 -3.77
C VAL A 77 -15.60 -14.47 -3.83
N ASN A 78 -15.09 -14.05 -2.68
CA ASN A 78 -14.12 -12.95 -2.65
C ASN A 78 -12.72 -13.43 -2.99
N GLY A 79 -11.92 -12.57 -3.62
CA GLY A 79 -10.47 -12.66 -3.64
C GLY A 79 -9.87 -12.32 -2.28
N GLN A 80 -8.56 -12.39 -2.16
CA GLN A 80 -7.85 -11.91 -0.97
C GLN A 80 -8.08 -10.41 -0.79
N ALA A 81 -8.41 -10.00 0.43
CA ALA A 81 -8.55 -8.58 0.78
C ALA A 81 -7.27 -8.08 1.46
N GLU A 82 -6.81 -6.93 1.00
CA GLU A 82 -5.54 -6.32 1.41
C GLU A 82 -5.70 -4.81 1.68
N GLY A 83 -4.66 -4.20 2.26
CA GLY A 83 -4.62 -2.76 2.53
C GLY A 83 -5.39 -2.33 3.78
N GLY A 84 -5.82 -3.27 4.62
CA GLY A 84 -6.34 -2.95 5.95
C GLY A 84 -5.19 -2.66 6.91
N THR A 85 -5.21 -1.48 7.54
CA THR A 85 -4.22 -1.08 8.55
C THR A 85 -4.93 -0.62 9.82
N ASP A 86 -4.32 -0.93 10.96
CA ASP A 86 -4.81 -0.45 12.25
C ASP A 86 -4.38 1.00 12.49
N ARG A 87 -5.06 1.65 13.42
CA ARG A 87 -4.63 2.97 13.88
C ARG A 87 -3.22 2.87 14.49
N GLU A 88 -2.37 3.84 14.14
CA GLU A 88 -1.04 3.98 14.74
C GLU A 88 -1.18 4.01 16.28
N SER A 89 -0.37 3.22 16.96
CA SER A 89 -0.33 3.25 18.43
C SER A 89 0.31 4.54 18.94
N ASP A 90 -0.07 4.96 20.14
CA ASP A 90 0.51 6.17 20.78
C ASP A 90 2.03 6.03 20.95
N ALA A 91 2.54 4.81 21.18
CA ALA A 91 3.96 4.54 21.26
C ALA A 91 4.67 4.73 19.91
N ALA A 92 4.08 4.24 18.81
CA ALA A 92 4.63 4.43 17.47
C ALA A 92 4.59 5.91 17.05
N LEU A 93 3.48 6.59 17.33
CA LEU A 93 3.34 8.04 17.11
C LEU A 93 4.41 8.83 17.89
N TYR A 94 4.61 8.47 19.18
CA TYR A 94 5.64 9.12 20.00
C TYR A 94 7.04 8.92 19.41
N GLN A 95 7.39 7.69 19.01
CA GLN A 95 8.67 7.40 18.38
C GLN A 95 8.86 8.22 17.10
N ARG A 96 7.87 8.25 16.22
CA ARG A 96 7.90 9.03 14.98
C ARG A 96 8.06 10.54 15.22
N VAL A 97 7.37 11.07 16.23
CA VAL A 97 7.50 12.50 16.62
C VAL A 97 8.87 12.79 17.24
N ASP A 98 9.36 11.90 18.09
CA ASP A 98 10.67 12.02 18.73
C ASP A 98 11.81 11.95 17.71
N GLU A 99 11.74 11.03 16.76
CA GLU A 99 12.67 10.95 15.62
C GLU A 99 12.64 12.22 14.77
N ALA A 100 11.45 12.72 14.42
CA ALA A 100 11.32 13.96 13.65
C ALA A 100 11.89 15.17 14.39
N ARG A 101 11.85 15.19 15.73
CA ARG A 101 12.46 16.24 16.56
C ARG A 101 13.97 16.11 16.66
N LYS A 102 14.49 14.90 16.78
CA LYS A 102 15.93 14.64 16.87
C LYS A 102 16.66 14.80 15.53
N GLN A 103 15.90 14.69 14.45
CA GLN A 103 16.41 14.71 13.07
C GLN A 103 15.73 15.82 12.25
N PRO A 104 15.88 17.10 12.66
CA PRO A 104 15.30 18.19 11.89
C PRO A 104 15.88 18.19 10.48
N ALA A 105 15.01 18.32 9.47
CA ALA A 105 15.42 18.52 8.10
C ALA A 105 16.21 19.83 8.01
N THR A 106 17.50 19.72 7.85
CA THR A 106 18.42 20.85 7.61
C THR A 106 18.99 20.66 6.22
N SER A 107 19.14 21.73 5.45
CA SER A 107 19.52 21.70 4.04
C SER A 107 20.74 20.83 3.72
N GLY A 108 20.56 19.52 3.55
CA GLY A 108 21.59 18.60 3.04
C GLY A 108 22.43 17.87 4.09
N ASN A 109 21.87 17.55 5.26
CA ASN A 109 22.52 16.60 6.17
C ASN A 109 22.23 15.14 5.74
N GLY A 110 22.91 14.15 6.33
CA GLY A 110 22.74 12.74 5.99
C GLY A 110 21.31 12.22 6.11
N TRP A 111 20.50 12.80 7.01
CA TRP A 111 19.09 12.47 7.17
C TRP A 111 18.22 12.95 6.01
N ASP A 112 18.55 14.11 5.42
CA ASP A 112 17.88 14.60 4.22
C ASP A 112 18.13 13.66 3.05
N TYR A 113 19.39 13.24 2.84
CA TYR A 113 19.75 12.30 1.78
C TYR A 113 19.05 10.94 1.96
N ARG A 114 19.01 10.43 3.20
CA ARG A 114 18.29 9.19 3.49
C ARG A 114 16.80 9.33 3.17
N ARG A 115 16.17 10.41 3.61
CA ARG A 115 14.74 10.68 3.34
C ARG A 115 14.47 10.80 1.84
N TRP A 116 15.27 11.57 1.11
CA TRP A 116 15.11 11.72 -0.34
C TRP A 116 15.30 10.42 -1.10
N ALA A 117 16.22 9.58 -0.67
CA ALA A 117 16.40 8.25 -1.26
C ALA A 117 15.21 7.32 -0.99
N MET A 118 14.65 7.36 0.23
CA MET A 118 13.47 6.56 0.62
C MET A 118 12.16 7.01 -0.05
N GLU A 119 12.12 8.16 -0.72
CA GLU A 119 10.95 8.60 -1.50
C GLU A 119 10.84 7.87 -2.85
N ALA A 120 11.89 7.22 -3.33
CA ALA A 120 11.86 6.44 -4.56
C ALA A 120 11.23 5.07 -4.31
N ASP A 121 10.35 4.66 -5.22
CA ASP A 121 9.69 3.36 -5.14
C ASP A 121 10.70 2.20 -5.20
N GLY A 122 10.49 1.20 -4.37
CA GLY A 122 11.31 -0.03 -4.34
C GLY A 122 12.54 0.04 -3.42
N VAL A 123 12.85 1.19 -2.82
CA VAL A 123 13.93 1.32 -1.82
C VAL A 123 13.47 0.74 -0.49
N GLY A 124 14.20 -0.23 0.04
CA GLY A 124 13.95 -0.84 1.36
C GLY A 124 14.73 -0.15 2.48
N GLU A 125 16.00 0.13 2.28
CA GLU A 125 16.85 0.80 3.28
C GLU A 125 18.00 1.55 2.58
N VAL A 126 18.52 2.59 3.25
CA VAL A 126 19.58 3.47 2.73
C VAL A 126 20.64 3.70 3.80
N LYS A 127 21.88 3.42 3.46
CA LYS A 127 23.04 3.84 4.24
C LYS A 127 23.66 5.08 3.61
N VAL A 128 23.75 6.16 4.37
CA VAL A 128 24.41 7.41 3.95
C VAL A 128 25.77 7.49 4.59
N VAL A 129 26.80 7.78 3.80
CA VAL A 129 28.18 8.02 4.24
C VAL A 129 28.58 9.43 3.83
N GLU A 130 28.63 10.32 4.78
CA GLU A 130 29.08 11.70 4.57
C GLU A 130 30.60 11.73 4.38
N LEU A 131 31.08 12.60 3.49
CA LEU A 131 32.49 12.78 3.18
C LEU A 131 33.20 11.48 2.71
N TRP A 132 32.47 10.59 2.04
CA TRP A 132 32.96 9.26 1.66
C TRP A 132 34.20 9.30 0.72
N ASP A 133 34.34 10.33 -0.09
CA ASP A 133 35.48 10.57 -1.00
C ASP A 133 36.00 12.02 -0.86
N GLY A 134 35.96 12.56 0.38
CA GLY A 134 36.48 13.88 0.70
C GLY A 134 35.41 14.96 0.92
N PRO A 135 35.84 16.21 1.12
CA PRO A 135 34.93 17.31 1.42
C PRO A 135 33.89 17.54 0.33
N GLY A 136 32.61 17.66 0.74
CA GLY A 136 31.49 17.93 -0.16
C GLY A 136 30.91 16.70 -0.83
N THR A 137 31.41 15.49 -0.55
CA THR A 137 30.91 14.23 -1.14
C THR A 137 29.98 13.50 -0.19
N VAL A 138 28.95 12.85 -0.75
CA VAL A 138 28.00 11.99 -0.04
C VAL A 138 27.82 10.70 -0.82
N GLY A 139 28.11 9.57 -0.17
CA GLY A 139 27.87 8.24 -0.72
C GLY A 139 26.58 7.63 -0.18
N LEU A 140 25.77 7.02 -1.04
CA LEU A 140 24.60 6.26 -0.66
C LEU A 140 24.77 4.80 -1.08
N THR A 141 24.39 3.89 -0.19
CA THR A 141 24.27 2.46 -0.51
C THR A 141 22.83 2.05 -0.29
N LEU A 142 22.21 1.45 -1.29
CA LEU A 142 20.80 1.12 -1.33
C LEU A 142 20.59 -0.39 -1.27
N VAL A 143 19.53 -0.80 -0.58
CA VAL A 143 18.92 -2.12 -0.72
C VAL A 143 17.47 -1.98 -1.13
N ASP A 144 16.94 -2.98 -1.83
CA ASP A 144 15.55 -3.03 -2.21
C ASP A 144 14.63 -3.42 -1.03
N SER A 145 13.32 -3.52 -1.29
CA SER A 145 12.31 -3.92 -0.30
C SER A 145 12.49 -5.35 0.24
N ASN A 146 13.32 -6.18 -0.39
CA ASN A 146 13.68 -7.53 0.06
C ASN A 146 15.02 -7.57 0.81
N PHE A 147 15.65 -6.40 1.03
CA PHE A 147 17.00 -6.24 1.59
C PHE A 147 18.10 -6.86 0.72
N GLU A 148 17.88 -6.95 -0.59
CA GLU A 148 18.87 -7.32 -1.58
C GLU A 148 19.48 -6.06 -2.22
N GLY A 149 20.54 -6.20 -3.00
CA GLY A 149 21.16 -5.07 -3.73
C GLY A 149 20.12 -4.43 -4.66
N ALA A 150 19.97 -3.11 -4.56
CA ALA A 150 19.02 -2.37 -5.38
C ALA A 150 19.31 -2.52 -6.88
N SER A 151 18.27 -2.65 -7.71
CA SER A 151 18.41 -2.71 -9.15
C SER A 151 18.90 -1.38 -9.72
N GLN A 152 19.48 -1.42 -10.92
CA GLN A 152 19.96 -0.21 -11.62
C GLN A 152 18.85 0.84 -11.78
N GLU A 153 17.62 0.41 -12.02
CA GLU A 153 16.45 1.28 -12.15
C GLU A 153 16.15 2.05 -10.85
N ILE A 154 16.23 1.38 -9.70
CA ILE A 154 16.05 2.01 -8.37
C ILE A 154 17.18 3.01 -8.13
N VAL A 155 18.44 2.65 -8.42
CA VAL A 155 19.61 3.52 -8.27
C VAL A 155 19.44 4.81 -9.10
N GLU A 156 19.03 4.69 -10.36
CA GLU A 156 18.80 5.83 -11.26
C GLU A 156 17.65 6.72 -10.78
N ALA A 157 16.56 6.13 -10.30
CA ALA A 157 15.42 6.87 -9.74
C ALA A 157 15.83 7.68 -8.49
N VAL A 158 16.59 7.07 -7.58
CA VAL A 158 17.14 7.73 -6.39
C VAL A 158 18.10 8.86 -6.78
N ALA A 159 19.02 8.60 -7.68
CA ALA A 159 19.98 9.59 -8.15
C ALA A 159 19.27 10.82 -8.77
N ALA A 160 18.26 10.59 -9.60
CA ALA A 160 17.45 11.66 -10.21
C ALA A 160 16.69 12.49 -9.15
N ASN A 161 16.07 11.84 -8.16
CA ASN A 161 15.36 12.54 -7.08
C ASN A 161 16.31 13.40 -6.23
N ILE A 162 17.47 12.86 -5.86
CA ILE A 162 18.47 13.58 -5.07
C ILE A 162 19.08 14.74 -5.85
N GLN A 163 19.33 14.58 -7.15
CA GLN A 163 19.91 15.64 -7.99
C GLN A 163 19.09 16.93 -7.99
N VAL A 164 17.76 16.81 -7.90
CA VAL A 164 16.85 17.96 -7.82
C VAL A 164 16.86 18.64 -6.45
N LYS A 165 17.11 17.87 -5.38
CA LYS A 165 16.94 18.32 -3.98
C LYS A 165 18.25 18.68 -3.28
N ARG A 166 19.37 18.15 -3.76
CA ARG A 166 20.68 18.36 -3.13
C ARG A 166 21.08 19.84 -3.09
N PRO A 167 21.80 20.28 -2.06
CA PRO A 167 22.39 21.61 -2.01
C PRO A 167 23.37 21.83 -3.16
N PRO A 168 23.52 23.10 -3.64
CA PRO A 168 24.57 23.43 -4.59
C PRO A 168 25.96 23.07 -4.05
N GLY A 169 26.77 22.39 -4.87
CA GLY A 169 28.14 22.01 -4.51
C GLY A 169 28.27 20.66 -3.79
N ALA A 170 27.18 19.98 -3.45
CA ALA A 170 27.27 18.61 -2.96
C ALA A 170 27.48 17.63 -4.14
N ASP A 171 28.47 16.74 -4.03
CA ASP A 171 28.69 15.65 -4.98
C ASP A 171 28.14 14.35 -4.39
N VAL A 172 27.22 13.71 -5.10
CA VAL A 172 26.45 12.57 -4.57
C VAL A 172 26.62 11.36 -5.47
N THR A 173 27.09 10.28 -4.88
CA THR A 173 27.23 8.97 -5.53
C THR A 173 26.21 7.99 -4.90
N VAL A 174 25.46 7.30 -5.76
CA VAL A 174 24.44 6.31 -5.36
C VAL A 174 24.88 4.94 -5.83
#